data_84dad609bb3d1205ac8bd601a0e3c58a
#
_entry.id   84dad609bb3d1205ac8bd601a0e3c58a
#
_cell.length_a   1.000
_cell.length_b   1.000
_cell.length_c   1.000
_cell.angle_alpha   90.00
_cell.angle_beta   90.00
_cell.angle_gamma   90.00
#
_symmetry.space_group_name_H-M   'P 1'
#
loop_
_entity.id
_entity.type
_entity.pdbx_description
1 polymer ?
#
loop_
_entity_poly.entity_id
_entity_poly.type
_entity_poly.pdbx_seq_one_letter_code
_entity_poly.pdbx_strand_id
1 'polypeptide(L)' 'MILDFKPTDNLLKTTYEESYQLQLLGYIPFSRDKEFVYFRKSALIEQALREIRR' A
#
# COMPACT_ATOMS: atom_id res chain seq x y z
N MET A 1 -25.72 7.70 -12.11
CA MET A 1 -25.15 6.50 -11.72
C MET A 1 -24.08 6.63 -10.65
N ILE A 2 -24.13 5.81 -9.73
CA ILE A 2 -23.22 5.90 -8.63
C ILE A 2 -22.11 4.92 -8.81
N LEU A 3 -20.94 5.42 -8.70
CA LEU A 3 -19.83 4.54 -8.66
C LEU A 3 -19.53 4.29 -7.23
N ASP A 4 -19.94 3.16 -6.82
CA ASP A 4 -19.63 2.75 -5.49
C ASP A 4 -18.18 2.36 -5.42
N PHE A 5 -17.36 3.29 -5.79
CA PHE A 5 -15.96 3.04 -5.88
C PHE A 5 -15.35 3.00 -4.49
N LYS A 6 -14.64 1.95 -4.21
CA LYS A 6 -13.96 1.84 -2.94
C LYS A 6 -12.47 1.80 -3.22
N PRO A 7 -11.80 2.92 -3.04
CA PRO A 7 -10.37 2.97 -3.35
C PRO A 7 -9.57 1.91 -2.66
N THR A 8 -9.98 1.51 -1.47
CA THR A 8 -9.22 0.52 -0.71
C THR A 8 -9.29 -0.87 -1.31
N ASP A 9 -10.22 -1.12 -2.23
CA ASP A 9 -10.32 -2.43 -2.85
C ASP A 9 -9.07 -2.75 -3.66
N ASN A 10 -8.44 -1.72 -4.21
CA ASN A 10 -7.27 -1.92 -5.04
C ASN A 10 -6.02 -1.35 -4.41
N LEU A 11 -6.08 -1.07 -3.13
CA LEU A 11 -4.97 -0.48 -2.43
C LEU A 11 -4.51 -1.41 -1.32
N LEU A 12 -3.21 -1.42 -1.12
CA LEU A 12 -2.59 -2.21 -0.08
C LEU A 12 -2.33 -1.29 1.11
N LYS A 13 -2.90 -1.64 2.24
CA LYS A 13 -2.80 -0.83 3.44
C LYS A 13 -1.55 -1.21 4.22
N THR A 14 -0.73 -0.25 4.53
CA THR A 14 0.52 -0.50 5.25
C THR A 14 0.68 0.52 6.37
N THR A 15 1.47 0.17 7.37
CA THR A 15 1.85 1.12 8.38
C THR A 15 2.91 2.05 7.82
N TYR A 16 3.23 3.12 8.56
CA TYR A 16 4.26 4.03 8.09
C TYR A 16 5.62 3.36 8.03
N GLU A 17 5.92 2.48 8.97
CA GLU A 17 7.18 1.75 8.92
C GLU A 17 7.26 0.85 7.71
N GLU A 18 6.18 0.13 7.44
CA GLU A 18 6.14 -0.73 6.25
C GLU A 18 6.26 0.09 4.99
N SER A 19 5.60 1.24 4.98
CA SER A 19 5.67 2.14 3.85
C SER A 19 7.10 2.61 3.60
N TYR A 20 7.80 2.94 4.66
CA TYR A 20 9.18 3.37 4.54
C TYR A 20 10.03 2.30 3.87
N GLN A 21 9.86 1.06 4.30
CA GLN A 21 10.61 -0.04 3.70
C GLN A 21 10.27 -0.21 2.23
N LEU A 22 9.00 -0.11 1.90
CA LEU A 22 8.58 -0.24 0.50
C LEU A 22 9.14 0.89 -0.35
N GLN A 23 9.19 2.09 0.19
CA GLN A 23 9.74 3.21 -0.55
C GLN A 23 11.23 3.04 -0.81
N LEU A 24 11.93 2.45 0.15
CA LEU A 24 13.34 2.15 -0.06
C LEU A 24 13.55 1.16 -1.21
N LEU A 25 12.56 0.31 -1.45
CA LEU A 25 12.63 -0.63 -2.56
C LEU A 25 12.20 0.00 -3.88
N GLY A 26 11.76 1.25 -3.85
CA GLY A 26 11.40 1.94 -5.08
C GLY A 26 9.91 2.07 -5.32
N TYR A 27 9.07 1.61 -4.40
CA TYR A 27 7.63 1.75 -4.55
C TYR A 27 7.19 3.12 -4.11
N ILE A 28 6.18 3.64 -4.78
CA ILE A 28 5.67 4.97 -4.50
C ILE A 28 4.27 4.84 -3.94
N PRO A 29 3.99 5.46 -2.79
CA PRO A 29 2.67 5.36 -2.20
C PRO A 29 1.63 6.09 -3.05
N PHE A 30 0.42 5.55 -3.05
CA PHE A 30 -0.68 6.13 -3.77
C PHE A 30 -1.36 7.21 -2.94
N SER A 31 -1.57 6.94 -1.66
CA SER A 31 -2.18 7.91 -0.75
C SER A 31 -1.83 7.52 0.67
N ARG A 32 -2.23 8.36 1.61
CA ARG A 32 -1.97 8.08 3.01
C ARG A 32 -2.98 8.82 3.86
N ASP A 33 -3.14 8.35 5.09
CA ASP A 33 -3.94 9.05 6.06
C ASP A 33 -3.13 9.18 7.36
N LYS A 34 -3.80 9.40 8.48
CA LYS A 34 -3.10 9.65 9.73
C LYS A 34 -2.34 8.43 10.25
N GLU A 35 -2.81 7.24 9.92
CA GLU A 35 -2.26 6.04 10.50
C GLU A 35 -1.66 5.08 9.50
N PHE A 36 -2.08 5.18 8.26
CA PHE A 36 -1.70 4.19 7.27
C PHE A 36 -1.30 4.84 5.96
N VAL A 37 -0.52 4.10 5.21
CA VAL A 37 -0.13 4.50 3.87
C VAL A 37 -0.65 3.44 2.91
N TYR A 38 -1.15 3.88 1.77
CA TYR A 38 -1.76 2.98 0.80
C TYR A 38 -0.94 2.95 -0.48
N PHE A 39 -0.70 1.75 -0.96
CA PHE A 39 0.01 1.53 -2.21
C PHE A 39 -0.92 0.84 -3.18
N ARG A 40 -0.69 1.03 -4.47
CA ARG A 40 -1.48 0.30 -5.46
C ARG A 40 -1.11 -1.16 -5.35
N LYS A 41 -2.14 -1.98 -5.23
CA LYS A 41 -1.94 -3.40 -5.04
C LYS A 41 -1.38 -4.05 -6.30
N SER A 42 -0.37 -4.86 -6.14
CA SER A 42 0.19 -5.65 -7.23
C SER A 42 0.88 -6.85 -6.60
N ALA A 43 1.12 -7.86 -7.42
CA ALA A 43 1.75 -9.07 -6.92
C ALA A 43 3.13 -8.77 -6.35
N LEU A 44 3.86 -7.88 -7.00
CA LEU A 44 5.22 -7.57 -6.55
C LEU A 44 5.22 -6.87 -5.22
N ILE A 45 4.36 -5.88 -5.05
CA ILE A 45 4.38 -5.14 -3.80
C ILE A 45 3.80 -5.97 -2.66
N GLU A 46 2.83 -6.84 -2.96
CA GLU A 46 2.32 -7.73 -1.93
C GLU A 46 3.41 -8.69 -1.46
N GLN A 47 4.21 -9.18 -2.38
CA GLN A 47 5.30 -10.06 -2.02
C GLN A 47 6.33 -9.31 -1.19
N ALA A 48 6.67 -8.09 -1.58
CA ALA A 48 7.61 -7.28 -0.83
C ALA A 48 7.12 -7.03 0.59
N LEU A 49 5.83 -6.71 0.72
CA LEU A 49 5.27 -6.47 2.05
C LEU A 49 5.31 -7.72 2.90
N ARG A 50 5.06 -8.87 2.28
CA ARG A 50 5.12 -10.13 2.99
C ARG A 50 6.51 -10.37 3.54
N GLU A 51 7.52 -10.03 2.77
CA GLU A 51 8.89 -10.17 3.23
C GLU A 51 9.18 -9.23 4.40
N ILE A 52 8.64 -8.03 4.34
CA ILE A 52 8.84 -7.06 5.40
C ILE A 52 8.19 -7.54 6.70
N ARG A 53 7.05 -8.19 6.59
CA ARG A 53 6.28 -8.63 7.76
C ARG A 53 6.73 -9.95 8.33
N ARG A 54 7.69 -10.59 7.74
CA ARG A 54 8.16 -11.89 8.20
C ARG A 54 8.62 -11.93 9.63
#